data_72dfe1164e872cb020b9a2039267d988
#
_entry.id   72dfe1164e872cb020b9a2039267d988
#
_cell.length_a   1.000
_cell.length_b   1.000
_cell.length_c   1.000
_cell.angle_alpha   90.00
_cell.angle_beta   90.00
_cell.angle_gamma   90.00
#
_symmetry.space_group_name_H-M   'P 1'
#
loop_
_entity.id
_entity.type
_entity.pdbx_description
1 polymer ?
#
loop_
_entity_poly.entity_id
_entity_poly.type
_entity_poly.pdbx_seq_one_letter_code
_entity_poly.pdbx_strand_id
1 'polypeptide(L)'
;GGNILQTSDGKYHLFVCGWPENSPEGHMFWRNSTVFHAVGDKLEGPYAISDTIGRGHNPEAFRLQDGRVVVYVIDGYYIAPSENGPWRYGRFHFDARSRRIVEGLSNLTFARREDGSYLMVFRGGGVWVSRDGFSPYEQLTDRSVYPPVEGRFEDPVVWRDHLQYHLIVNDWLGRIAYYQRSKDGLHWVTEQGEAYMPGVSVH
;
A
#
# COMPACT_ATOMS: atom_id res chain seq x y z
N GLY A 1 7.78 4.62 4.20
CA GLY A 1 7.24 3.61 3.30
C GLY A 1 7.52 3.94 1.85
N GLY A 2 7.33 2.97 1.00
CA GLY A 2 7.51 3.07 -0.44
C GLY A 2 7.68 1.71 -1.09
N ASN A 3 7.66 1.70 -2.42
CA ASN A 3 7.92 0.49 -3.19
C ASN A 3 8.61 0.79 -4.52
N ILE A 4 8.99 -0.27 -5.22
CA ILE A 4 9.71 -0.20 -6.47
C ILE A 4 8.86 -0.82 -7.58
N LEU A 5 8.80 -0.15 -8.73
CA LEU A 5 8.31 -0.70 -10.00
C LEU A 5 9.49 -0.92 -10.95
N GLN A 6 9.59 -2.10 -11.52
CA GLN A 6 10.48 -2.35 -12.64
C GLN A 6 9.74 -2.03 -13.94
N THR A 7 10.40 -1.33 -14.85
CA THR A 7 9.86 -0.94 -16.14
C THR A 7 10.44 -1.76 -17.28
N SER A 8 9.81 -1.72 -18.44
CA SER A 8 10.21 -2.51 -19.62
C SER A 8 11.56 -2.09 -20.21
N ASP A 9 12.06 -0.90 -19.87
CA ASP A 9 13.41 -0.44 -20.23
C ASP A 9 14.50 -0.98 -19.29
N GLY A 10 14.12 -1.84 -18.32
CA GLY A 10 15.00 -2.45 -17.33
C GLY A 10 15.34 -1.57 -16.12
N LYS A 11 14.81 -0.36 -16.05
CA LYS A 11 15.05 0.54 -14.92
C LYS A 11 14.15 0.23 -13.74
N TYR A 12 14.56 0.68 -12.57
CA TYR A 12 13.85 0.56 -11.31
C TYR A 12 13.41 1.94 -10.84
N HIS A 13 12.12 2.08 -10.64
CA HIS A 13 11.48 3.32 -10.21
C HIS A 13 11.04 3.17 -8.76
N LEU A 14 11.73 3.84 -7.87
CA LEU A 14 11.44 3.88 -6.43
C LEU A 14 10.49 5.04 -6.15
N PHE A 15 9.38 4.73 -5.51
CA PHE A 15 8.43 5.70 -4.98
C PHE A 15 8.53 5.68 -3.46
N VAL A 16 8.94 6.77 -2.86
CA VAL A 16 9.25 6.83 -1.42
C VAL A 16 8.81 8.16 -0.83
N CYS A 17 8.43 8.17 0.43
CA CYS A 17 8.19 9.41 1.14
C CYS A 17 9.37 9.81 2.03
N GLY A 18 9.53 11.12 2.18
CA GLY A 18 10.50 11.73 3.07
C GLY A 18 9.99 13.06 3.63
N TRP A 19 10.76 13.66 4.49
CA TRP A 19 10.50 14.96 5.10
C TRP A 19 11.80 15.73 5.29
N PRO A 20 11.74 17.04 5.59
CA PRO A 20 12.95 17.83 5.74
C PRO A 20 13.88 17.27 6.84
N GLU A 21 15.19 17.27 6.58
CA GLU A 21 16.20 16.76 7.50
C GLU A 21 16.16 17.42 8.88
N ASN A 22 15.81 18.69 8.92
CA ASN A 22 15.72 19.49 10.15
C ASN A 22 14.32 19.48 10.77
N SER A 23 13.45 18.53 10.40
CA SER A 23 12.15 18.39 11.02
C SER A 23 12.29 18.12 12.52
N PRO A 24 11.81 19.01 13.40
CA PRO A 24 11.97 18.86 14.85
C PRO A 24 11.25 17.62 15.41
N GLU A 25 10.25 17.15 14.72
CA GLU A 25 9.46 15.98 15.09
C GLU A 25 10.01 14.68 14.47
N GLY A 26 11.06 14.78 13.63
CA GLY A 26 11.63 13.65 12.91
C GLY A 26 10.56 12.90 12.12
N HIS A 27 10.54 11.58 12.23
CA HIS A 27 9.56 10.73 11.55
C HIS A 27 8.12 10.97 12.03
N MET A 28 7.89 11.55 13.18
CA MET A 28 6.56 11.92 13.67
C MET A 28 5.94 13.07 12.87
N PHE A 29 6.75 13.76 12.04
CA PHE A 29 6.27 14.78 11.10
C PHE A 29 5.65 14.18 9.80
N TRP A 30 5.27 12.93 9.85
CA TRP A 30 4.79 12.15 8.71
C TRP A 30 3.66 12.81 7.91
N ARG A 31 2.78 13.59 8.56
CA ARG A 31 1.70 14.32 7.87
C ARG A 31 2.18 15.34 6.86
N ASN A 32 3.43 15.78 6.96
CA ASN A 32 4.06 16.73 6.05
C ASN A 32 5.09 16.06 5.13
N SER A 33 5.09 14.73 5.07
CA SER A 33 5.96 14.03 4.15
C SER A 33 5.61 14.32 2.69
N THR A 34 6.63 14.28 1.88
CA THR A 34 6.58 14.46 0.42
C THR A 34 6.92 13.14 -0.25
N VAL A 35 6.20 12.83 -1.31
CA VAL A 35 6.46 11.65 -2.15
C VAL A 35 7.46 12.03 -3.24
N PHE A 36 8.52 11.25 -3.33
CA PHE A 36 9.57 11.38 -4.33
C PHE A 36 9.53 10.16 -5.26
N HIS A 37 9.84 10.43 -6.52
CA HIS A 37 10.18 9.41 -7.50
C HIS A 37 11.68 9.45 -7.75
N ALA A 38 12.32 8.31 -7.63
CA ALA A 38 13.75 8.15 -7.89
C ALA A 38 13.99 6.98 -8.84
N VAL A 39 15.05 7.04 -9.63
CA VAL A 39 15.36 6.06 -10.66
C VAL A 39 16.73 5.47 -10.42
N GLY A 40 16.85 4.16 -10.59
CA GLY A 40 18.09 3.39 -10.52
C GLY A 40 18.20 2.38 -11.65
N ASP A 41 19.44 2.03 -12.01
CA ASP A 41 19.71 0.99 -13.02
C ASP A 41 19.71 -0.41 -12.41
N LYS A 42 19.71 -0.53 -11.09
CA LYS A 42 19.70 -1.79 -10.34
C LYS A 42 18.71 -1.74 -9.19
N LEU A 43 18.20 -2.90 -8.80
CA LEU A 43 17.26 -3.02 -7.68
C LEU A 43 17.87 -2.49 -6.36
N GLU A 44 19.15 -2.73 -6.14
CA GLU A 44 19.85 -2.28 -4.94
C GLU A 44 20.25 -0.79 -4.99
N GLY A 45 20.02 -0.13 -6.13
CA GLY A 45 20.43 1.24 -6.37
C GLY A 45 21.87 1.37 -6.84
N PRO A 46 22.46 2.56 -6.75
CA PRO A 46 21.89 3.77 -6.16
C PRO A 46 20.70 4.33 -6.95
N TYR A 47 19.84 5.07 -6.26
CA TYR A 47 18.71 5.78 -6.83
C TYR A 47 18.95 7.28 -6.85
N ALA A 48 18.67 7.91 -7.97
CA ALA A 48 18.70 9.36 -8.11
C ALA A 48 17.26 9.91 -8.14
N ILE A 49 16.98 10.94 -7.34
CA ILE A 49 15.68 11.62 -7.35
C ILE A 49 15.47 12.22 -8.74
N SER A 50 14.41 11.80 -9.38
CA SER A 50 13.98 12.26 -10.71
C SER A 50 12.87 13.29 -10.61
N ASP A 51 11.95 13.14 -9.65
CA ASP A 51 10.78 14.01 -9.53
C ASP A 51 10.28 14.09 -8.08
N THR A 52 9.60 15.18 -7.79
CA THR A 52 8.82 15.40 -6.57
C THR A 52 7.34 15.34 -6.94
N ILE A 53 6.68 14.24 -6.57
CA ILE A 53 5.29 13.99 -6.96
C ILE A 53 4.33 14.93 -6.24
N GLY A 54 4.50 15.05 -4.91
CA GLY A 54 3.66 15.89 -4.09
C GLY A 54 3.58 15.42 -2.65
N ARG A 55 2.64 15.99 -1.91
CA ARG A 55 2.45 15.67 -0.49
C ARG A 55 1.81 14.29 -0.33
N GLY A 56 2.32 13.48 0.59
CA GLY A 56 1.76 12.16 0.89
C GLY A 56 2.67 11.34 1.79
N HIS A 57 2.10 10.29 2.37
CA HIS A 57 2.80 9.38 3.26
C HIS A 57 2.53 7.93 2.86
N ASN A 58 3.51 7.06 3.12
CA ASN A 58 3.46 5.64 2.80
C ASN A 58 2.97 5.38 1.35
N PRO A 59 3.70 5.91 0.34
CA PRO A 59 3.29 5.72 -1.04
C PRO A 59 3.40 4.25 -1.43
N GLU A 60 2.41 3.78 -2.19
CA GLU A 60 2.46 2.51 -2.90
C GLU A 60 2.14 2.74 -4.37
N ALA A 61 3.13 2.53 -5.22
CA ALA A 61 2.98 2.67 -6.66
C ALA A 61 2.49 1.37 -7.29
N PHE A 62 1.58 1.49 -8.24
CA PHE A 62 1.00 0.37 -8.94
C PHE A 62 0.77 0.70 -10.41
N ARG A 63 1.12 -0.23 -11.32
CA ARG A 63 0.81 -0.09 -12.74
C ARG A 63 -0.57 -0.65 -13.03
N LEU A 64 -1.44 0.20 -13.54
CA LEU A 64 -2.80 -0.17 -13.95
C LEU A 64 -2.79 -0.97 -15.25
N GLN A 65 -3.90 -1.63 -15.53
CA GLN A 65 -4.06 -2.45 -16.75
C GLN A 65 -3.89 -1.65 -18.05
N ASP A 66 -4.29 -0.39 -18.04
CA ASP A 66 -4.19 0.51 -19.19
C ASP A 66 -2.80 1.15 -19.35
N GLY A 67 -1.85 0.74 -18.51
CA GLY A 67 -0.46 1.22 -18.54
C GLY A 67 -0.19 2.45 -17.69
N ARG A 68 -1.22 3.14 -17.20
CA ARG A 68 -1.02 4.27 -16.28
C ARG A 68 -0.39 3.80 -14.99
N VAL A 69 0.28 4.72 -14.30
CA VAL A 69 0.82 4.49 -12.96
C VAL A 69 0.02 5.29 -11.95
N VAL A 70 -0.37 4.63 -10.88
CA VAL A 70 -0.99 5.25 -9.72
C VAL A 70 -0.05 5.11 -8.53
N VAL A 71 0.08 6.17 -7.75
CA VAL A 71 0.80 6.19 -6.48
C VAL A 71 -0.21 6.51 -5.40
N TYR A 72 -0.59 5.49 -4.65
CA TYR A 72 -1.50 5.64 -3.52
C TYR A 72 -0.78 6.28 -2.35
N VAL A 73 -1.47 7.15 -1.66
CA VAL A 73 -1.00 7.81 -0.43
C VAL A 73 -2.15 7.85 0.57
N ILE A 74 -1.88 8.26 1.79
CA ILE A 74 -2.96 8.54 2.74
C ILE A 74 -3.90 9.58 2.11
N ASP A 75 -5.18 9.33 2.17
CA ASP A 75 -6.28 10.19 1.73
C ASP A 75 -6.46 10.34 0.21
N GLY A 76 -5.62 9.71 -0.62
CA GLY A 76 -5.78 9.85 -2.05
C GLY A 76 -4.73 9.12 -2.88
N TYR A 77 -4.55 9.60 -4.09
CA TYR A 77 -3.60 9.04 -5.04
C TYR A 77 -3.07 10.10 -6.01
N TYR A 78 -1.90 9.84 -6.55
CA TYR A 78 -1.40 10.50 -7.74
C TYR A 78 -1.50 9.55 -8.91
N ILE A 79 -1.91 10.04 -10.08
CA ILE A 79 -2.02 9.24 -11.29
C ILE A 79 -1.31 9.93 -12.45
N ALA A 80 -0.62 9.15 -13.26
CA ALA A 80 0.11 9.62 -14.43
C ALA A 80 0.01 8.65 -15.60
N PRO A 81 0.23 9.10 -16.84
CA PRO A 81 0.31 8.21 -18.01
C PRO A 81 1.43 7.19 -17.95
N SER A 82 2.50 7.51 -17.20
CA SER A 82 3.66 6.65 -16.98
C SER A 82 4.31 6.98 -15.65
N GLU A 83 5.36 6.23 -15.27
CA GLU A 83 6.18 6.45 -14.08
C GLU A 83 6.90 7.81 -14.07
N ASN A 84 6.99 8.48 -15.21
CA ASN A 84 7.64 9.78 -15.34
C ASN A 84 6.67 10.97 -15.25
N GLY A 85 5.41 10.73 -14.88
CA GLY A 85 4.41 11.80 -14.81
C GLY A 85 3.84 12.19 -16.19
N PRO A 86 3.22 13.39 -16.34
CA PRO A 86 2.93 14.33 -15.24
C PRO A 86 1.89 13.78 -14.26
N TRP A 87 2.08 14.06 -12.99
CA TRP A 87 1.23 13.56 -11.92
C TRP A 87 0.01 14.43 -11.67
N ARG A 88 -1.14 13.81 -11.49
CA ARG A 88 -2.40 14.47 -11.11
C ARG A 88 -2.93 13.85 -9.83
N TYR A 89 -3.17 14.67 -8.83
CA TYR A 89 -3.78 14.24 -7.57
C TYR A 89 -5.27 13.96 -7.73
N GLY A 90 -5.74 12.89 -7.09
CA GLY A 90 -7.14 12.52 -6.92
C GLY A 90 -7.43 12.07 -5.51
N ARG A 91 -8.70 12.15 -5.10
CA ARG A 91 -9.14 11.61 -3.81
C ARG A 91 -9.85 10.28 -4.01
N PHE A 92 -9.77 9.43 -3.01
CA PHE A 92 -10.57 8.22 -2.99
C PHE A 92 -12.06 8.54 -2.88
N HIS A 93 -12.85 7.73 -3.55
CA HIS A 93 -14.29 7.67 -3.36
C HIS A 93 -14.63 6.31 -2.79
N PHE A 94 -15.24 6.30 -1.60
CA PHE A 94 -15.61 5.08 -0.89
C PHE A 94 -17.11 4.93 -0.84
N ASP A 95 -17.59 3.77 -1.24
CA ASP A 95 -18.96 3.34 -1.09
C ASP A 95 -19.04 2.26 0.00
N ALA A 96 -19.29 2.70 1.22
CA ALA A 96 -19.50 1.82 2.37
C ALA A 96 -20.92 1.22 2.36
N ARG A 97 -21.83 1.80 1.58
CA ARG A 97 -23.25 1.45 1.58
C ARG A 97 -23.82 1.55 3.02
N SER A 98 -24.46 0.50 3.50
CA SER A 98 -25.00 0.40 4.86
C SER A 98 -24.03 -0.23 5.87
N ARG A 99 -22.79 -0.51 5.47
CA ARG A 99 -21.80 -1.19 6.30
C ARG A 99 -21.02 -0.19 7.15
N ARG A 100 -20.62 -0.62 8.34
CA ARG A 100 -19.69 0.13 9.15
C ARG A 100 -18.34 0.16 8.45
N ILE A 101 -17.75 1.35 8.29
CA ILE A 101 -16.38 1.48 7.81
C ILE A 101 -15.44 0.90 8.85
N VAL A 102 -14.63 -0.06 8.44
CA VAL A 102 -13.55 -0.59 9.26
C VAL A 102 -12.39 0.39 9.13
N GLU A 103 -12.23 1.14 10.12
CA GLU A 103 -11.41 2.30 10.44
C GLU A 103 -10.19 2.65 9.55
N GLY A 104 -10.09 3.92 9.21
CA GLY A 104 -8.84 4.65 8.86
C GLY A 104 -8.21 4.33 7.50
N LEU A 105 -8.07 5.36 6.68
CA LEU A 105 -7.47 5.30 5.35
C LEU A 105 -5.96 5.53 5.37
N SER A 106 -5.27 5.04 6.39
CA SER A 106 -3.81 5.09 6.46
C SER A 106 -3.21 3.72 6.16
N ASN A 107 -1.99 3.73 5.66
CA ASN A 107 -1.23 2.52 5.38
C ASN A 107 -2.02 1.55 4.49
N LEU A 108 -2.22 1.98 3.26
CA LEU A 108 -2.98 1.28 2.23
C LEU A 108 -2.06 0.33 1.47
N THR A 109 -2.60 -0.81 1.05
CA THR A 109 -1.90 -1.73 0.18
C THR A 109 -2.86 -2.33 -0.84
N PHE A 110 -2.36 -2.69 -2.01
CA PHE A 110 -3.18 -3.03 -3.16
C PHE A 110 -2.71 -4.31 -3.84
N ALA A 111 -3.67 -5.09 -4.33
CA ALA A 111 -3.39 -6.22 -5.19
C ALA A 111 -4.39 -6.25 -6.35
N ARG A 112 -3.91 -6.64 -7.54
CA ARG A 112 -4.78 -6.85 -8.68
C ARG A 112 -5.46 -8.21 -8.56
N ARG A 113 -6.77 -8.25 -8.80
CA ARG A 113 -7.58 -9.46 -8.81
C ARG A 113 -7.58 -10.12 -10.19
N GLU A 114 -8.05 -11.35 -10.27
CA GLU A 114 -8.17 -12.11 -11.54
C GLU A 114 -9.06 -11.44 -12.57
N ASP A 115 -10.16 -10.84 -12.09
CA ASP A 115 -11.11 -10.13 -12.94
C ASP A 115 -10.60 -8.76 -13.41
N GLY A 116 -9.37 -8.41 -13.05
CA GLY A 116 -8.73 -7.14 -13.38
C GLY A 116 -9.07 -5.99 -12.45
N SER A 117 -9.99 -6.19 -11.50
CA SER A 117 -10.27 -5.21 -10.44
C SER A 117 -9.12 -5.15 -9.42
N TYR A 118 -9.20 -4.21 -8.50
CA TYR A 118 -8.16 -3.94 -7.50
C TYR A 118 -8.71 -4.11 -6.10
N LEU A 119 -8.04 -4.95 -5.34
CA LEU A 119 -8.29 -5.15 -3.92
C LEU A 119 -7.43 -4.17 -3.13
N MET A 120 -8.02 -3.51 -2.15
CA MET A 120 -7.33 -2.67 -1.20
C MET A 120 -7.52 -3.21 0.22
N VAL A 121 -6.44 -3.27 0.97
CA VAL A 121 -6.45 -3.51 2.42
C VAL A 121 -5.82 -2.32 3.09
N PHE A 122 -6.36 -1.90 4.23
CA PHE A 122 -5.80 -0.78 4.97
C PHE A 122 -5.59 -1.12 6.44
N ARG A 123 -4.95 -0.22 7.17
CA ARG A 123 -4.52 -0.39 8.56
C ARG A 123 -5.55 -1.04 9.48
N GLY A 124 -6.83 -0.71 9.34
CA GLY A 124 -7.91 -1.32 10.13
C GLY A 124 -8.29 -2.74 9.70
N GLY A 125 -7.70 -3.27 8.63
CA GLY A 125 -7.97 -4.60 8.10
C GLY A 125 -9.29 -4.70 7.31
N GLY A 126 -9.88 -3.58 6.93
CA GLY A 126 -11.01 -3.58 6.00
C GLY A 126 -10.56 -3.91 4.58
N VAL A 127 -11.39 -4.65 3.85
CA VAL A 127 -11.14 -5.00 2.45
C VAL A 127 -12.12 -4.28 1.56
N TRP A 128 -11.58 -3.63 0.55
CA TRP A 128 -12.31 -2.85 -0.44
C TRP A 128 -11.94 -3.29 -1.84
N VAL A 129 -12.83 -3.05 -2.80
CA VAL A 129 -12.56 -3.34 -4.21
C VAL A 129 -12.92 -2.16 -5.08
N SER A 130 -12.09 -1.90 -6.08
CA SER A 130 -12.35 -0.93 -7.15
C SER A 130 -12.16 -1.59 -8.50
N ARG A 131 -12.98 -1.22 -9.46
CA ARG A 131 -12.88 -1.75 -10.83
C ARG A 131 -11.63 -1.27 -11.57
N ASP A 132 -11.23 -0.04 -11.35
CA ASP A 132 -10.14 0.62 -12.10
C ASP A 132 -8.97 1.11 -11.22
N GLY A 133 -9.03 0.85 -9.91
CA GLY A 133 -7.97 1.20 -8.96
C GLY A 133 -8.06 2.60 -8.36
N PHE A 134 -9.01 3.46 -8.80
CA PHE A 134 -9.12 4.83 -8.31
C PHE A 134 -10.54 5.42 -8.30
N SER A 135 -11.50 4.79 -8.92
CA SER A 135 -12.92 5.14 -8.81
C SER A 135 -13.57 4.41 -7.64
N PRO A 136 -14.87 4.58 -7.38
CA PRO A 136 -15.44 4.17 -6.09
C PRO A 136 -14.99 2.80 -5.62
N TYR A 137 -14.43 2.78 -4.41
CA TYR A 137 -14.13 1.54 -3.71
C TYR A 137 -15.37 1.07 -2.95
N GLU A 138 -15.80 -0.16 -3.24
CA GLU A 138 -16.85 -0.85 -2.49
C GLU A 138 -16.25 -1.63 -1.33
N GLN A 139 -16.80 -1.45 -0.14
CA GLN A 139 -16.41 -2.23 1.02
C GLN A 139 -16.95 -3.66 0.91
N LEU A 140 -16.05 -4.64 1.00
CA LEU A 140 -16.41 -6.05 0.92
C LEU A 140 -16.56 -6.70 2.29
N THR A 141 -15.81 -6.24 3.28
CA THR A 141 -15.85 -6.78 4.65
C THR A 141 -16.32 -5.73 5.64
N ASP A 142 -17.11 -6.15 6.64
CA ASP A 142 -17.57 -5.34 7.76
C ASP A 142 -16.73 -5.54 9.03
N ARG A 143 -15.68 -6.37 8.94
CA ARG A 143 -14.74 -6.69 10.01
C ARG A 143 -13.33 -6.67 9.48
N SER A 144 -12.39 -6.50 10.41
CA SER A 144 -10.97 -6.69 10.11
C SER A 144 -10.70 -8.11 9.64
N VAL A 145 -9.86 -8.24 8.62
CA VAL A 145 -9.36 -9.54 8.14
C VAL A 145 -8.07 -9.97 8.84
N TYR A 146 -7.55 -9.13 9.72
CA TYR A 146 -6.36 -9.45 10.49
C TYR A 146 -6.61 -10.53 11.54
N PRO A 147 -5.54 -11.15 12.06
CA PRO A 147 -5.68 -12.16 13.09
C PRO A 147 -6.51 -11.67 14.28
N PRO A 148 -7.41 -12.50 14.84
CA PRO A 148 -8.25 -12.13 15.97
C PRO A 148 -7.47 -12.17 17.31
N VAL A 149 -6.36 -11.44 17.37
CA VAL A 149 -5.51 -11.29 18.56
C VAL A 149 -5.55 -9.84 19.03
N GLU A 150 -5.28 -9.63 20.30
CA GLU A 150 -5.07 -8.28 20.81
C GLU A 150 -3.74 -7.76 20.27
N GLY A 151 -3.82 -6.77 19.38
CA GLY A 151 -2.66 -6.24 18.69
C GLY A 151 -2.91 -4.83 18.17
N ARG A 152 -1.86 -4.18 17.73
CA ARG A 152 -1.91 -2.89 17.08
C ARG A 152 -1.31 -2.99 15.70
N PHE A 153 -2.17 -3.26 14.74
CA PHE A 153 -1.79 -3.54 13.36
C PHE A 153 -1.48 -2.28 12.57
N GLU A 154 -0.40 -2.35 11.80
CA GLU A 154 0.04 -1.30 10.87
C GLU A 154 0.74 -1.90 9.65
N ASP A 155 0.89 -1.07 8.63
CA ASP A 155 1.68 -1.35 7.42
C ASP A 155 1.39 -2.71 6.78
N PRO A 156 0.15 -2.94 6.36
CA PRO A 156 -0.15 -4.15 5.62
C PRO A 156 0.56 -4.15 4.26
N VAL A 157 0.92 -5.33 3.78
CA VAL A 157 1.39 -5.57 2.43
C VAL A 157 0.62 -6.74 1.85
N VAL A 158 -0.18 -6.48 0.82
CA VAL A 158 -0.93 -7.51 0.09
C VAL A 158 -0.35 -7.70 -1.30
N TRP A 159 -0.26 -8.94 -1.72
CA TRP A 159 0.05 -9.28 -3.11
C TRP A 159 -0.71 -10.53 -3.53
N ARG A 160 -0.72 -10.80 -4.80
CA ARG A 160 -1.31 -12.00 -5.38
C ARG A 160 -0.32 -12.68 -6.30
N ASP A 161 -0.15 -13.98 -6.14
CA ASP A 161 0.52 -14.85 -7.09
C ASP A 161 -0.52 -15.60 -7.96
N HIS A 162 -0.08 -16.60 -8.71
CA HIS A 162 -0.96 -17.43 -9.54
C HIS A 162 -1.85 -18.40 -8.74
N LEU A 163 -1.61 -18.56 -7.44
CA LEU A 163 -2.32 -19.51 -6.58
C LEU A 163 -3.31 -18.81 -5.64
N GLN A 164 -2.94 -17.67 -5.09
CA GLN A 164 -3.68 -17.04 -3.98
C GLN A 164 -3.23 -15.62 -3.68
N TYR A 165 -3.92 -14.98 -2.75
CA TYR A 165 -3.51 -13.75 -2.12
C TYR A 165 -2.68 -14.03 -0.88
N HIS A 166 -1.74 -13.14 -0.61
CA HIS A 166 -0.88 -13.11 0.55
C HIS A 166 -1.00 -11.76 1.22
N LEU A 167 -0.97 -11.74 2.54
CA LEU A 167 -1.03 -10.54 3.34
C LEU A 167 -0.05 -10.65 4.51
N ILE A 168 0.83 -9.68 4.62
CA ILE A 168 1.63 -9.48 5.82
C ILE A 168 1.11 -8.22 6.51
N VAL A 169 0.98 -8.26 7.82
CA VAL A 169 0.64 -7.11 8.64
C VAL A 169 1.50 -7.09 9.90
N ASN A 170 2.02 -5.92 10.24
CA ASN A 170 2.81 -5.74 11.47
C ASN A 170 1.88 -5.54 12.67
N ASP A 171 2.21 -6.20 13.77
CA ASP A 171 1.71 -5.87 15.10
C ASP A 171 2.85 -5.25 15.92
N TRP A 172 2.85 -3.94 16.02
CA TRP A 172 3.94 -3.24 16.68
C TRP A 172 3.87 -3.28 18.23
N LEU A 173 2.73 -3.63 18.84
CA LEU A 173 2.67 -3.98 20.26
C LEU A 173 3.33 -5.32 20.52
N GLY A 174 2.98 -6.32 19.74
CA GLY A 174 3.57 -7.66 19.82
C GLY A 174 5.00 -7.71 19.26
N ARG A 175 5.45 -6.71 18.50
CA ARG A 175 6.73 -6.70 17.77
C ARG A 175 6.91 -7.90 16.86
N ILE A 176 5.84 -8.28 16.17
CA ILE A 176 5.78 -9.40 15.23
C ILE A 176 5.04 -8.99 13.97
N ALA A 177 5.24 -9.72 12.90
CA ALA A 177 4.40 -9.64 11.71
C ALA A 177 3.61 -10.93 11.55
N TYR A 178 2.37 -10.83 11.12
CA TYR A 178 1.53 -11.97 10.80
C TYR A 178 1.46 -12.15 9.29
N TYR A 179 1.59 -13.38 8.87
CA TYR A 179 1.37 -13.78 7.50
C TYR A 179 0.05 -14.50 7.36
N GLN A 180 -0.72 -14.11 6.36
CA GLN A 180 -2.03 -14.66 6.06
C GLN A 180 -2.13 -14.99 4.57
N ARG A 181 -2.96 -15.98 4.26
CA ARG A 181 -3.29 -16.39 2.90
C ARG A 181 -4.79 -16.38 2.67
N SER A 182 -5.19 -16.11 1.42
CA SER A 182 -6.58 -16.15 1.00
C SER A 182 -6.72 -16.57 -0.45
N LYS A 183 -7.73 -17.37 -0.77
CA LYS A 183 -8.04 -17.74 -2.16
C LYS A 183 -8.86 -16.67 -2.89
N ASP A 184 -9.64 -15.92 -2.16
CA ASP A 184 -10.62 -14.96 -2.71
C ASP A 184 -10.33 -13.50 -2.32
N GLY A 185 -9.35 -13.26 -1.43
CA GLY A 185 -9.05 -11.95 -0.88
C GLY A 185 -10.00 -11.49 0.22
N LEU A 186 -10.93 -12.35 0.67
CA LEU A 186 -11.94 -12.04 1.68
C LEU A 186 -11.81 -12.92 2.93
N HIS A 187 -11.57 -14.22 2.72
CA HIS A 187 -11.41 -15.20 3.78
C HIS A 187 -9.93 -15.49 3.98
N TRP A 188 -9.38 -14.99 5.06
CA TRP A 188 -7.96 -15.06 5.35
C TRP A 188 -7.66 -16.08 6.43
N VAL A 189 -6.62 -16.87 6.21
CA VAL A 189 -6.12 -17.85 7.14
C VAL A 189 -4.73 -17.43 7.59
N THR A 190 -4.57 -17.24 8.90
CA THR A 190 -3.26 -16.96 9.49
C THR A 190 -2.49 -18.27 9.61
N GLU A 191 -1.27 -18.29 9.12
CA GLU A 191 -0.37 -19.43 9.31
C GLU A 191 0.00 -19.56 10.79
N GLN A 192 -0.27 -20.71 11.34
CA GLN A 192 0.06 -20.96 12.75
C GLN A 192 1.56 -21.20 12.92
N GLY A 193 2.14 -20.45 13.84
CA GLY A 193 3.44 -20.76 14.44
C GLY A 193 4.67 -20.18 13.74
N GLU A 194 4.59 -19.68 12.51
CA GLU A 194 5.78 -19.22 11.77
C GLU A 194 5.58 -17.95 10.92
N ALA A 195 4.44 -17.39 10.96
CA ALA A 195 4.12 -16.20 10.15
C ALA A 195 4.60 -14.93 10.81
N TYR A 196 5.79 -14.94 11.31
CA TYR A 196 6.33 -13.79 11.98
C TYR A 196 7.80 -13.58 11.61
N MET A 197 8.20 -12.36 11.60
CA MET A 197 9.60 -11.96 11.61
C MET A 197 9.90 -11.34 12.97
N PRO A 198 10.39 -12.10 13.96
CA PRO A 198 10.70 -11.55 15.27
C PRO A 198 11.79 -10.49 15.15
N GLY A 199 11.56 -9.35 15.78
CA GLY A 199 12.54 -8.27 15.82
C GLY A 199 12.59 -7.39 14.57
N VAL A 200 11.70 -7.58 13.60
CA VAL A 200 11.54 -6.65 12.50
C VAL A 200 10.44 -5.66 12.87
N SER A 201 10.84 -4.50 13.32
CA SER A 201 9.98 -3.32 13.29
C SER A 201 10.10 -2.75 11.89
N VAL A 202 9.11 -2.97 11.05
CA VAL A 202 9.04 -2.31 9.75
C VAL A 202 8.38 -0.94 10.00
N HIS A 203 9.19 0.08 10.19
CA HIS A 203 8.76 1.46 10.19
C HIS A 203 9.24 2.16 8.94
#